data_85984aa091c38fd2766a6a3158306be4
#
_entry.id   85984aa091c38fd2766a6a3158306be4
#
_cell.length_a   1.000
_cell.length_b   1.000
_cell.length_c   1.000
_cell.angle_alpha   90.00
_cell.angle_beta   90.00
_cell.angle_gamma   90.00
#
_symmetry.space_group_name_H-M   'P 1'
#
loop_
_entity.id
_entity.type
_entity.pdbx_description
1 polymer ?
#
loop_
_entity_poly.entity_id
_entity_poly.type
_entity_poly.pdbx_seq_one_letter_code
_entity_poly.pdbx_strand_id
1 'polypeptide(L)'
;MGDEDTFYSEAASLTDKQLEEELDKGRVYRLNDRFFKFLFGREDRKTLFLDLVNALVFPDGTAEFTGFEYANRELSATRDEGKACSLDIVAVMADGSRVEVEVQVKNRNDHVPRSVYYLTALHTSQMNSGASYSDLTRTISIHLLAFSLFAGKRFRRTFRLCDTETGETLCDDLTLLSWETLI
;
A
#
# COMPACT_ATOMS: atom_id res chain seq x y z
N MET A 1 16.79 -20.95 8.91
CA MET A 1 15.33 -20.77 8.92
C MET A 1 14.77 -20.38 10.31
N GLY A 2 15.60 -20.05 11.27
CA GLY A 2 15.25 -19.67 12.66
C GLY A 2 15.37 -18.18 12.98
N ASP A 3 16.32 -17.46 12.36
CA ASP A 3 16.63 -16.09 12.77
C ASP A 3 15.71 -15.02 12.16
N GLU A 4 15.23 -15.19 10.94
CA GLU A 4 14.37 -14.19 10.30
C GLU A 4 12.95 -14.13 10.89
N ASP A 5 12.33 -15.28 11.16
CA ASP A 5 10.99 -15.30 11.78
C ASP A 5 11.01 -14.71 13.21
N THR A 6 12.09 -14.87 13.93
CA THR A 6 12.31 -14.28 15.26
C THR A 6 12.49 -12.77 15.13
N PHE A 7 13.27 -12.31 14.15
CA PHE A 7 13.54 -10.90 13.90
C PHE A 7 12.29 -10.11 13.53
N TYR A 8 11.39 -10.68 12.71
CA TYR A 8 10.11 -10.03 12.36
C TYR A 8 9.12 -10.00 13.52
N SER A 9 9.13 -11.01 14.40
CA SER A 9 8.21 -11.07 15.54
C SER A 9 8.62 -10.10 16.66
N GLU A 10 9.90 -9.84 16.86
CA GLU A 10 10.41 -8.94 17.89
C GLU A 10 9.92 -7.51 17.69
N ALA A 11 10.00 -6.97 16.48
CA ALA A 11 9.57 -5.59 16.19
C ALA A 11 8.06 -5.38 16.42
N ALA A 12 7.24 -6.40 16.30
CA ALA A 12 5.79 -6.30 16.51
C ALA A 12 5.41 -5.96 17.95
N SER A 13 6.25 -6.30 18.92
CA SER A 13 6.02 -6.07 20.36
C SER A 13 6.68 -4.79 20.90
N LEU A 14 7.52 -4.11 20.11
CA LEU A 14 8.25 -2.92 20.54
C LEU A 14 7.34 -1.69 20.63
N THR A 15 7.59 -0.85 21.62
CA THR A 15 7.01 0.50 21.71
C THR A 15 7.67 1.45 20.71
N ASP A 16 7.05 2.59 20.41
CA ASP A 16 7.61 3.58 19.50
C ASP A 16 9.00 4.09 19.96
N LYS A 17 9.19 4.25 21.27
CA LYS A 17 10.48 4.62 21.84
C LYS A 17 11.55 3.57 21.59
N GLN A 18 11.21 2.30 21.75
CA GLN A 18 12.13 1.19 21.47
C GLN A 18 12.45 1.07 19.98
N LEU A 19 11.45 1.32 19.11
CA LEU A 19 11.68 1.35 17.67
C LEU A 19 12.61 2.49 17.26
N GLU A 20 12.51 3.67 17.91
CA GLU A 20 13.44 4.78 17.72
C GLU A 20 14.87 4.39 18.14
N GLU A 21 15.02 3.78 19.32
CA GLU A 21 16.31 3.30 19.81
C GLU A 21 16.95 2.24 18.89
N GLU A 22 16.14 1.36 18.29
CA GLU A 22 16.62 0.38 17.33
C GLU A 22 17.03 1.04 16.00
N LEU A 23 16.28 2.03 15.55
CA LEU A 23 16.60 2.82 14.37
C LEU A 23 17.93 3.57 14.54
N ASP A 24 18.16 4.18 15.70
CA ASP A 24 19.40 4.88 16.05
C ASP A 24 20.62 3.93 16.06
N LYS A 25 20.39 2.64 16.37
CA LYS A 25 21.40 1.59 16.25
C LYS A 25 21.59 1.05 14.82
N GLY A 26 20.88 1.63 13.85
CA GLY A 26 20.88 1.18 12.45
C GLY A 26 20.13 -0.12 12.19
N ARG A 27 19.27 -0.56 13.11
CA ARG A 27 18.43 -1.74 12.91
C ARG A 27 17.12 -1.39 12.23
N VAL A 28 16.92 -1.92 11.04
CA VAL A 28 15.75 -1.65 10.21
C VAL A 28 14.98 -2.94 9.91
N TYR A 29 13.76 -3.02 10.39
CA TYR A 29 12.84 -4.14 10.18
C TYR A 29 11.94 -3.90 8.95
N ARG A 30 12.54 -3.86 7.77
CA ARG A 30 12.01 -3.28 6.52
C ARG A 30 10.56 -3.63 6.19
N LEU A 31 10.15 -4.88 6.37
CA LEU A 31 8.83 -5.38 6.02
C LEU A 31 7.99 -5.78 7.25
N ASN A 32 8.40 -5.36 8.46
CA ASN A 32 7.54 -5.53 9.62
C ASN A 32 6.46 -4.45 9.61
N ASP A 33 5.19 -4.86 9.68
CA ASP A 33 4.02 -3.97 9.65
C ASP A 33 4.10 -2.87 10.72
N ARG A 34 4.45 -3.22 11.96
CA ARG A 34 4.58 -2.27 13.06
C ARG A 34 5.69 -1.23 12.80
N PHE A 35 6.86 -1.70 12.34
CA PHE A 35 7.99 -0.82 12.02
C PHE A 35 7.71 0.04 10.79
N PHE A 36 7.04 -0.52 9.80
CA PHE A 36 6.63 0.21 8.59
C PHE A 36 5.69 1.38 8.95
N LYS A 37 4.65 1.12 9.74
CA LYS A 37 3.71 2.15 10.23
C LYS A 37 4.41 3.19 11.12
N PHE A 38 5.37 2.78 11.93
CA PHE A 38 6.20 3.67 12.73
C PHE A 38 7.06 4.59 11.87
N LEU A 39 7.66 4.08 10.78
CA LEU A 39 8.48 4.88 9.87
C LEU A 39 7.65 5.81 8.98
N PHE A 40 6.58 5.30 8.40
CA PHE A 40 5.90 5.96 7.27
C PHE A 40 4.50 6.46 7.61
N GLY A 41 3.93 6.12 8.75
CA GLY A 41 2.55 6.46 9.12
C GLY A 41 2.46 7.65 10.09
N ARG A 42 3.47 8.52 10.18
CA ARG A 42 3.57 9.61 11.15
C ARG A 42 3.67 10.97 10.46
N GLU A 43 3.03 11.98 11.07
CA GLU A 43 3.04 13.36 10.56
C GLU A 43 4.45 13.97 10.48
N ASP A 44 5.31 13.68 11.47
CA ASP A 44 6.69 14.17 11.52
C ASP A 44 7.60 13.52 10.46
N ARG A 45 7.11 12.52 9.71
CA ARG A 45 7.84 11.78 8.67
C ARG A 45 7.15 11.78 7.31
N LYS A 46 6.26 12.75 7.07
CA LYS A 46 5.51 12.87 5.80
C LYS A 46 6.42 12.88 4.57
N THR A 47 7.54 13.59 4.62
CA THR A 47 8.49 13.64 3.51
C THR A 47 9.01 12.26 3.14
N LEU A 48 9.37 11.45 4.14
CA LEU A 48 9.87 10.08 3.92
C LEU A 48 8.81 9.18 3.24
N PHE A 49 7.54 9.31 3.65
CA PHE A 49 6.45 8.57 3.01
C PHE A 49 6.19 9.06 1.57
N LEU A 50 6.24 10.37 1.34
CA LEU A 50 6.07 10.94 0.00
C LEU A 50 7.17 10.47 -0.95
N ASP A 51 8.42 10.47 -0.50
CA ASP A 51 9.57 9.97 -1.27
C ASP A 51 9.42 8.48 -1.60
N LEU A 52 8.96 7.67 -0.63
CA LEU A 52 8.68 6.26 -0.86
C LEU A 52 7.61 6.06 -1.93
N VAL A 53 6.48 6.75 -1.81
CA VAL A 53 5.36 6.62 -2.77
C VAL A 53 5.81 7.05 -4.16
N ASN A 54 6.53 8.16 -4.29
CA ASN A 54 7.06 8.64 -5.56
C ASN A 54 8.01 7.62 -6.20
N ALA A 55 8.95 7.06 -5.43
CA ALA A 55 9.86 6.03 -5.93
C ALA A 55 9.15 4.76 -6.39
N LEU A 56 8.04 4.38 -5.71
CA LEU A 56 7.27 3.18 -6.06
C LEU A 56 6.34 3.39 -7.25
N VAL A 57 5.71 4.55 -7.36
CA VAL A 57 4.75 4.85 -8.43
C VAL A 57 5.45 5.32 -9.70
N PHE A 58 6.46 6.17 -9.57
CA PHE A 58 7.19 6.81 -10.68
C PHE A 58 8.71 6.48 -10.64
N PRO A 59 9.10 5.21 -10.79
CA PRO A 59 10.49 4.79 -10.62
C PRO A 59 11.43 5.36 -11.70
N ASP A 60 10.89 5.88 -12.79
CA ASP A 60 11.63 6.56 -13.86
C ASP A 60 11.75 8.08 -13.65
N GLY A 61 11.11 8.62 -12.59
CA GLY A 61 11.14 10.05 -12.28
C GLY A 61 10.39 10.94 -13.28
N THR A 62 9.51 10.37 -14.12
CA THR A 62 8.77 11.13 -15.15
C THR A 62 7.66 12.01 -14.57
N ALA A 63 7.20 11.69 -13.35
CA ALA A 63 6.20 12.45 -12.61
C ALA A 63 6.45 12.31 -11.10
N GLU A 64 5.79 13.11 -10.29
CA GLU A 64 5.84 13.00 -8.84
C GLU A 64 4.59 13.60 -8.19
N PHE A 65 4.22 13.06 -7.04
CA PHE A 65 3.29 13.70 -6.13
C PHE A 65 4.02 14.78 -5.34
N THR A 66 3.41 15.95 -5.20
CA THR A 66 4.04 17.11 -4.54
C THR A 66 3.66 17.24 -3.06
N GLY A 67 2.66 16.47 -2.60
CA GLY A 67 2.20 16.46 -1.22
C GLY A 67 1.02 15.53 -1.01
N PHE A 68 0.63 15.31 0.23
CA PHE A 68 -0.50 14.46 0.61
C PHE A 68 -0.97 14.76 2.04
N GLU A 69 -2.16 14.23 2.38
CA GLU A 69 -2.67 14.11 3.74
C GLU A 69 -2.97 12.64 4.06
N TYR A 70 -2.65 12.22 5.29
CA TYR A 70 -3.06 10.88 5.73
C TYR A 70 -4.58 10.79 5.83
N ALA A 71 -5.12 9.68 5.37
CA ALA A 71 -6.55 9.41 5.42
C ALA A 71 -6.90 8.30 6.42
N ASN A 72 -8.19 8.15 6.70
CA ASN A 72 -8.65 7.06 7.56
C ASN A 72 -8.33 5.71 6.92
N ARG A 73 -7.73 4.84 7.71
CA ARG A 73 -7.35 3.46 7.33
C ARG A 73 -8.50 2.46 7.47
N GLU A 74 -9.50 2.80 8.27
CA GLU A 74 -10.66 1.95 8.49
C GLU A 74 -11.72 2.29 7.44
N LEU A 75 -11.91 1.40 6.51
CA LEU A 75 -13.02 1.48 5.56
C LEU A 75 -14.21 0.77 6.15
N SER A 76 -15.24 1.54 6.48
CA SER A 76 -16.53 0.99 6.89
C SER A 76 -17.07 0.13 5.76
N ALA A 77 -17.63 -1.02 6.10
CA ALA A 77 -18.40 -1.79 5.15
C ALA A 77 -19.51 -0.91 4.58
N THR A 78 -19.59 -0.80 3.28
CA THR A 78 -20.63 -0.01 2.58
C THR A 78 -22.04 -0.60 2.70
N ARG A 79 -22.16 -1.75 3.38
CA ARG A 79 -23.41 -2.43 3.72
C ARG A 79 -23.32 -2.95 5.14
N ASP A 80 -24.46 -3.04 5.85
CA ASP A 80 -24.56 -3.52 7.24
C ASP A 80 -23.93 -4.91 7.47
N GLU A 81 -23.70 -5.71 6.43
CA GLU A 81 -23.10 -7.04 6.47
C GLU A 81 -21.73 -7.12 5.75
N GLY A 82 -21.15 -6.00 5.32
CA GLY A 82 -19.86 -5.99 4.61
C GLY A 82 -18.67 -6.28 5.53
N LYS A 83 -17.62 -6.86 4.99
CA LYS A 83 -16.36 -7.07 5.72
C LYS A 83 -15.64 -5.73 5.87
N ALA A 84 -15.50 -5.25 7.10
CA ALA A 84 -14.63 -4.12 7.40
C ALA A 84 -13.18 -4.47 7.03
N CYS A 85 -12.46 -3.54 6.43
CA CYS A 85 -11.03 -3.70 6.19
C CYS A 85 -10.25 -2.57 6.86
N SER A 86 -9.09 -2.92 7.38
CA SER A 86 -8.11 -1.97 7.90
C SER A 86 -6.90 -2.01 6.99
N LEU A 87 -6.57 -0.87 6.41
CA LEU A 87 -5.43 -0.66 5.52
C LEU A 87 -4.21 -0.22 6.35
N ASP A 88 -3.00 -0.48 5.84
CA ASP A 88 -1.79 -0.13 6.60
C ASP A 88 -1.56 1.38 6.62
N ILE A 89 -1.36 2.01 5.49
CA ILE A 89 -1.26 3.46 5.37
C ILE A 89 -2.09 3.92 4.17
N VAL A 90 -2.94 4.92 4.39
CA VAL A 90 -3.75 5.53 3.33
C VAL A 90 -3.46 7.02 3.28
N ALA A 91 -3.31 7.54 2.07
CA ALA A 91 -3.07 8.95 1.80
C ALA A 91 -3.95 9.47 0.67
N VAL A 92 -4.35 10.73 0.77
CA VAL A 92 -4.94 11.51 -0.33
C VAL A 92 -3.87 12.46 -0.82
N MET A 93 -3.46 12.30 -2.05
CA MET A 93 -2.40 13.07 -2.67
C MET A 93 -2.91 14.46 -3.07
N ALA A 94 -2.01 15.41 -3.31
CA ALA A 94 -2.36 16.78 -3.66
C ALA A 94 -3.19 16.91 -4.96
N ASP A 95 -3.08 15.96 -5.87
CA ASP A 95 -3.89 15.85 -7.10
C ASP A 95 -5.26 15.18 -6.88
N GLY A 96 -5.59 14.79 -5.65
CA GLY A 96 -6.80 14.06 -5.28
C GLY A 96 -6.69 12.54 -5.38
N SER A 97 -5.63 12.00 -5.97
CA SER A 97 -5.40 10.54 -6.04
C SER A 97 -5.38 9.93 -4.64
N ARG A 98 -5.94 8.74 -4.48
CA ARG A 98 -5.85 7.95 -3.25
C ARG A 98 -4.79 6.89 -3.37
N VAL A 99 -3.90 6.84 -2.41
CA VAL A 99 -2.82 5.85 -2.36
C VAL A 99 -2.92 5.08 -1.06
N GLU A 100 -2.86 3.76 -1.15
CA GLU A 100 -2.61 2.88 -0.01
C GLU A 100 -1.28 2.16 -0.19
N VAL A 101 -0.59 1.92 0.92
CA VAL A 101 0.60 1.07 0.96
C VAL A 101 0.40 -0.02 1.99
N GLU A 102 0.53 -1.26 1.54
CA GLU A 102 0.33 -2.49 2.32
C GLU A 102 1.62 -3.29 2.36
N VAL A 103 2.00 -3.79 3.53
CA VAL A 103 3.19 -4.66 3.71
C VAL A 103 2.77 -6.07 4.06
N GLN A 104 3.29 -7.07 3.36
CA GLN A 104 2.98 -8.47 3.62
C GLN A 104 4.25 -9.33 3.68
N VAL A 105 4.50 -9.92 4.84
CA VAL A 105 5.65 -10.79 5.06
C VAL A 105 5.36 -12.24 4.65
N LYS A 106 4.15 -12.72 4.88
CA LYS A 106 3.76 -14.12 4.63
C LYS A 106 2.61 -14.21 3.61
N ASN A 107 2.75 -15.09 2.64
CA ASN A 107 1.66 -15.42 1.72
C ASN A 107 0.64 -16.31 2.45
N ARG A 108 -0.57 -15.79 2.66
CA ARG A 108 -1.70 -16.53 3.27
C ARG A 108 -2.62 -17.17 2.24
N ASN A 109 -2.21 -17.23 0.97
CA ASN A 109 -2.99 -17.73 -0.17
C ASN A 109 -4.29 -16.94 -0.49
N ASP A 110 -4.56 -15.87 0.23
CA ASP A 110 -5.71 -14.97 0.01
C ASP A 110 -5.30 -13.57 -0.45
N HIS A 111 -4.00 -13.36 -0.68
CA HIS A 111 -3.46 -12.03 -0.97
C HIS A 111 -4.09 -11.39 -2.22
N VAL A 112 -4.18 -12.12 -3.34
CA VAL A 112 -4.74 -11.59 -4.59
C VAL A 112 -6.20 -11.15 -4.43
N PRO A 113 -7.14 -11.99 -3.97
CA PRO A 113 -8.52 -11.54 -3.77
C PRO A 113 -8.63 -10.40 -2.75
N ARG A 114 -7.78 -10.39 -1.71
CA ARG A 114 -7.76 -9.33 -0.71
C ARG A 114 -7.27 -8.01 -1.30
N SER A 115 -6.20 -8.00 -2.08
CA SER A 115 -5.69 -6.78 -2.72
C SER A 115 -6.69 -6.15 -3.68
N VAL A 116 -7.40 -6.97 -4.46
CA VAL A 116 -8.50 -6.49 -5.31
C VAL A 116 -9.64 -5.91 -4.47
N TYR A 117 -10.01 -6.58 -3.39
CA TYR A 117 -11.05 -6.09 -2.48
C TYR A 117 -10.67 -4.74 -1.84
N TYR A 118 -9.44 -4.58 -1.36
CA TYR A 118 -8.96 -3.35 -0.73
C TYR A 118 -8.91 -2.19 -1.73
N LEU A 119 -8.33 -2.41 -2.91
CA LEU A 119 -8.29 -1.42 -3.98
C LEU A 119 -9.70 -0.92 -4.34
N THR A 120 -10.65 -1.84 -4.54
CA THR A 120 -12.03 -1.48 -4.91
C THR A 120 -12.80 -0.83 -3.76
N ALA A 121 -12.58 -1.29 -2.51
CA ALA A 121 -13.19 -0.69 -1.32
C ALA A 121 -12.68 0.75 -1.12
N LEU A 122 -11.38 0.99 -1.27
CA LEU A 122 -10.80 2.33 -1.20
C LEU A 122 -11.34 3.23 -2.32
N HIS A 123 -11.44 2.72 -3.53
CA HIS A 123 -11.99 3.46 -4.67
C HIS A 123 -13.46 3.84 -4.43
N THR A 124 -14.29 2.89 -4.07
CA THR A 124 -15.72 3.12 -3.83
C THR A 124 -16.00 3.97 -2.60
N SER A 125 -15.09 4.02 -1.61
CA SER A 125 -15.21 4.88 -0.43
C SER A 125 -15.19 6.38 -0.75
N GLN A 126 -14.83 6.77 -1.96
CA GLN A 126 -14.90 8.15 -2.44
C GLN A 126 -16.34 8.61 -2.70
N MET A 127 -17.25 7.67 -2.94
CA MET A 127 -18.61 7.97 -3.34
C MET A 127 -19.52 8.16 -2.13
N ASN A 128 -20.11 9.34 -2.03
CA ASN A 128 -21.18 9.64 -1.10
C ASN A 128 -22.53 9.64 -1.84
N SER A 129 -23.63 9.54 -1.10
CA SER A 129 -24.97 9.63 -1.69
C SER A 129 -25.14 10.95 -2.45
N GLY A 130 -25.46 10.86 -3.73
CA GLY A 130 -25.65 12.03 -4.60
C GLY A 130 -24.38 12.56 -5.28
N ALA A 131 -23.20 12.00 -5.03
CA ALA A 131 -21.99 12.35 -5.76
C ALA A 131 -22.04 11.87 -7.23
N SER A 132 -21.34 12.59 -8.11
CA SER A 132 -21.19 12.18 -9.52
C SER A 132 -20.07 11.15 -9.67
N TYR A 133 -20.22 10.19 -10.58
CA TYR A 133 -19.12 9.29 -10.93
C TYR A 133 -17.89 10.00 -11.51
N SER A 134 -18.08 11.21 -12.06
CA SER A 134 -16.98 12.07 -12.52
C SER A 134 -16.11 12.64 -11.39
N ASP A 135 -16.58 12.55 -10.14
CA ASP A 135 -15.86 13.02 -8.96
C ASP A 135 -14.87 11.95 -8.43
N LEU A 136 -14.94 10.73 -8.97
CA LEU A 136 -13.97 9.67 -8.65
C LEU A 136 -12.58 10.07 -9.12
N THR A 137 -11.62 9.93 -8.21
CA THR A 137 -10.21 10.15 -8.50
C THR A 137 -9.46 8.82 -8.55
N ARG A 138 -8.28 8.85 -9.14
CA ARG A 138 -7.41 7.70 -9.26
C ARG A 138 -7.13 7.05 -7.89
N THR A 139 -7.14 5.74 -7.85
CA THR A 139 -6.81 4.94 -6.66
C THR A 139 -5.65 4.00 -7.00
N ILE A 140 -4.60 4.05 -6.18
CA ILE A 140 -3.39 3.25 -6.34
C ILE A 140 -3.21 2.43 -5.06
N SER A 141 -3.18 1.11 -5.21
CA SER A 141 -2.86 0.16 -4.14
C SER A 141 -1.45 -0.38 -4.36
N ILE A 142 -0.55 -0.18 -3.40
CA ILE A 142 0.86 -0.57 -3.45
C ILE A 142 1.10 -1.68 -2.43
N HIS A 143 1.50 -2.84 -2.91
CA HIS A 143 1.80 -4.00 -2.08
C HIS A 143 3.30 -4.28 -2.06
N LEU A 144 3.91 -4.21 -0.87
CA LEU A 144 5.30 -4.56 -0.61
C LEU A 144 5.34 -5.99 -0.03
N LEU A 145 5.84 -6.94 -0.82
CA LEU A 145 5.73 -8.36 -0.52
C LEU A 145 7.12 -8.97 -0.24
N ALA A 146 7.26 -9.69 0.88
CA ALA A 146 8.44 -10.50 1.18
C ALA A 146 8.39 -11.89 0.51
N PHE A 147 7.55 -12.07 -0.50
CA PHE A 147 7.38 -13.33 -1.24
C PHE A 147 6.99 -13.06 -2.67
N SER A 148 7.19 -14.03 -3.55
CA SER A 148 6.76 -13.96 -4.93
C SER A 148 5.34 -14.49 -5.11
N LEU A 149 4.46 -13.70 -5.74
CA LEU A 149 3.10 -14.11 -6.11
C LEU A 149 3.05 -14.87 -7.43
N PHE A 150 3.96 -14.54 -8.33
CA PHE A 150 3.94 -15.05 -9.71
C PHE A 150 5.26 -15.71 -10.07
N ALA A 151 5.21 -16.68 -10.95
CA ALA A 151 6.41 -17.25 -11.55
C ALA A 151 7.19 -16.16 -12.34
N GLY A 152 8.51 -16.20 -12.25
CA GLY A 152 9.40 -15.27 -12.95
C GLY A 152 10.01 -14.20 -12.03
N LYS A 153 11.18 -13.70 -12.45
CA LYS A 153 12.01 -12.78 -11.66
C LYS A 153 11.67 -11.32 -11.98
N ARG A 154 10.47 -10.88 -11.63
CA ARG A 154 10.11 -9.47 -11.76
C ARG A 154 9.87 -8.88 -10.38
N PHE A 155 10.63 -7.87 -10.01
CA PHE A 155 10.49 -7.15 -8.74
C PHE A 155 9.20 -6.32 -8.68
N ARG A 156 8.77 -5.76 -9.82
CA ARG A 156 7.62 -4.86 -9.92
C ARG A 156 6.64 -5.37 -10.95
N ARG A 157 5.37 -5.34 -10.59
CA ARG A 157 4.25 -5.58 -11.49
C ARG A 157 3.22 -4.47 -11.35
N THR A 158 2.63 -4.06 -12.45
CA THR A 158 1.54 -3.10 -12.50
C THR A 158 0.33 -3.77 -13.13
N PHE A 159 -0.80 -3.72 -12.44
CA PHE A 159 -2.07 -4.24 -12.91
C PHE A 159 -3.05 -3.10 -13.10
N ARG A 160 -3.77 -3.12 -14.21
CA ARG A 160 -4.81 -2.16 -14.60
C ARG A 160 -5.95 -2.87 -15.28
N LEU A 161 -7.09 -2.19 -15.43
CA LEU A 161 -8.19 -2.68 -16.26
C LEU A 161 -7.84 -2.46 -17.74
N CYS A 162 -7.80 -3.51 -18.49
CA CYS A 162 -7.50 -3.47 -19.93
C CYS A 162 -8.35 -4.44 -20.72
N ASP A 163 -8.52 -4.16 -22.00
CA ASP A 163 -9.06 -5.10 -22.97
C ASP A 163 -8.11 -6.31 -23.09
N THR A 164 -8.64 -7.53 -22.95
CA THR A 164 -7.83 -8.73 -22.92
C THR A 164 -7.34 -9.19 -24.29
N GLU A 165 -7.93 -8.68 -25.37
CA GLU A 165 -7.55 -9.02 -26.75
C GLU A 165 -6.53 -8.04 -27.31
N THR A 166 -6.75 -6.72 -27.06
CA THR A 166 -5.90 -5.65 -27.61
C THR A 166 -4.83 -5.17 -26.65
N GLY A 167 -5.03 -5.35 -25.34
CA GLY A 167 -4.19 -4.78 -24.28
C GLY A 167 -4.46 -3.29 -24.03
N GLU A 168 -5.44 -2.70 -24.70
CA GLU A 168 -5.80 -1.30 -24.51
C GLU A 168 -6.31 -1.05 -23.08
N THR A 169 -5.77 -0.03 -22.40
CA THR A 169 -6.19 0.31 -21.04
C THR A 169 -7.55 1.01 -21.06
N LEU A 170 -8.52 0.48 -20.30
CA LEU A 170 -9.85 1.07 -20.17
C LEU A 170 -9.78 2.41 -19.43
N CYS A 171 -9.08 2.44 -18.29
CA CYS A 171 -8.84 3.64 -17.48
C CYS A 171 -7.62 3.42 -16.58
N ASP A 172 -7.04 4.52 -16.08
CA ASP A 172 -5.96 4.52 -15.09
C ASP A 172 -6.45 4.71 -13.65
N ASP A 173 -7.78 4.76 -13.44
CA ASP A 173 -8.38 5.06 -12.15
C ASP A 173 -8.15 3.98 -11.10
N LEU A 174 -7.95 2.73 -11.53
CA LEU A 174 -7.63 1.61 -10.67
C LEU A 174 -6.25 1.06 -11.04
N THR A 175 -5.28 1.26 -10.18
CA THR A 175 -3.93 0.73 -10.34
C THR A 175 -3.51 -0.07 -9.12
N LEU A 176 -3.07 -1.33 -9.32
CA LEU A 176 -2.43 -2.13 -8.30
C LEU A 176 -0.96 -2.32 -8.66
N LEU A 177 -0.07 -1.96 -7.75
CA LEU A 177 1.37 -2.16 -7.85
C LEU A 177 1.79 -3.25 -6.87
N SER A 178 2.52 -4.24 -7.35
CA SER A 178 3.15 -5.26 -6.51
C SER A 178 4.66 -5.13 -6.63
N TRP A 179 5.32 -5.00 -5.49
CA TRP A 179 6.77 -5.02 -5.35
C TRP A 179 7.17 -6.26 -4.56
N GLU A 180 7.85 -7.19 -5.22
CA GLU A 180 8.21 -8.49 -4.68
C GLU A 180 9.71 -8.51 -4.35
N THR A 181 10.07 -8.87 -3.11
CA THR A 181 11.48 -9.15 -2.81
C THR A 181 11.80 -10.53 -3.37
N LEU A 182 12.77 -10.58 -4.28
CA LEU A 182 13.35 -11.86 -4.69
C LEU A 182 14.27 -12.34 -3.57
N ILE A 183 13.78 -13.28 -2.78
CA ILE A 183 14.61 -14.06 -1.84
C ILE A 183 15.27 -15.19 -2.61
#